data_e50d114f2514811d9323d96ff7ddec6e
#
_entry.id   e50d114f2514811d9323d96ff7ddec6e
#
_cell.length_a   1.000
_cell.length_b   1.000
_cell.length_c   1.000
_cell.angle_alpha   90.00
_cell.angle_beta   90.00
_cell.angle_gamma   90.00
#
_symmetry.space_group_name_H-M   'P 1'
#
loop_
_entity.id
_entity.type
_entity.pdbx_description
1 polymer ?
#
loop_
_entity_poly.entity_id
_entity_poly.type
_entity_poly.pdbx_seq_one_letter_code
_entity_poly.pdbx_strand_id
1 'polypeptide(L)'
;KILDLLSYTDFYRRDHQLIFKAISELSEKSRPYDAVTLGDWFESHALADQVGGTPYLVELAQTTPSAANIRAYAEIVRDKSVLRSLIEVGTQIAEDGVAPGNRETPDLLAEAEQRVFKIADQNRSGRKDMVSLKEAMKEAFELLQVRYETQGTVTGLPTGFTDFDEMTAGLQPSDLIVLAARPAMGKTTLALNMAEYAALKSKKAVVVFSMEMSASQLAFRLISSIGRINAGRLKTGQLEDEDWSRVTMAMKMLSESKIFIDDEPALSPAKLLSKARRIKREHDLGLVVVDYLQLMQVPGNSENRATEISEISRSLKAMAKELSVPVIALSQLNRGLESRTDKRPVMSDLRESGAIEQDADIILFIYRDEYYHKDSTDKGLAEVIISKHRNGATGTVKLKFFGEYTRFDNLARDAVGSFE
;
A
#
# COMPACT_ATOMS: atom_id res chain seq x y z
N LYS A 1 2.81 0.17 32.32
CA LYS A 1 4.03 0.83 31.76
C LYS A 1 4.89 -0.09 30.88
N ILE A 2 4.76 -1.43 30.99
CA ILE A 2 5.55 -2.42 30.21
C ILE A 2 4.67 -3.43 29.46
N LEU A 3 3.37 -3.45 29.71
CA LEU A 3 2.42 -4.34 29.02
C LEU A 3 2.33 -4.06 27.52
N ASP A 4 2.66 -2.83 27.10
CA ASP A 4 2.74 -2.42 25.69
C ASP A 4 4.09 -2.81 25.03
N LEU A 5 5.12 -3.11 25.84
CA LEU A 5 6.47 -3.43 25.37
C LEU A 5 6.72 -4.93 25.27
N LEU A 6 6.10 -5.72 26.14
CA LEU A 6 6.30 -7.17 26.24
C LEU A 6 5.00 -7.94 26.05
N SER A 7 5.14 -9.12 25.45
CA SER A 7 4.14 -10.19 25.44
C SER A 7 4.58 -11.29 26.40
N TYR A 8 3.65 -12.12 26.86
CA TYR A 8 4.00 -13.30 27.67
C TYR A 8 4.95 -14.26 26.94
N THR A 9 4.91 -14.29 25.61
CA THR A 9 5.82 -15.10 24.77
C THR A 9 7.27 -14.61 24.78
N ASP A 10 7.51 -13.37 25.24
CA ASP A 10 8.88 -12.82 25.33
C ASP A 10 9.69 -13.44 26.47
N PHE A 11 9.04 -14.12 27.42
CA PHE A 11 9.72 -14.77 28.52
C PHE A 11 10.18 -16.18 28.14
N TYR A 12 11.41 -16.55 28.56
CA TYR A 12 11.97 -17.88 28.27
C TYR A 12 11.34 -18.98 29.12
N ARG A 13 11.19 -18.74 30.42
CA ARG A 13 10.64 -19.70 31.37
C ARG A 13 9.12 -19.72 31.27
N ARG A 14 8.56 -20.94 31.27
CA ARG A 14 7.11 -21.16 31.15
C ARG A 14 6.33 -20.55 32.33
N ASP A 15 6.86 -20.67 33.54
CA ASP A 15 6.26 -20.07 34.73
C ASP A 15 6.19 -18.53 34.60
N HIS A 16 7.25 -17.87 34.14
CA HIS A 16 7.24 -16.43 33.89
C HIS A 16 6.28 -16.03 32.78
N GLN A 17 6.11 -16.85 31.73
CA GLN A 17 5.09 -16.64 30.69
C GLN A 17 3.68 -16.63 31.31
N LEU A 18 3.38 -17.61 32.17
CA LEU A 18 2.08 -17.70 32.83
C LEU A 18 1.86 -16.52 33.81
N ILE A 19 2.88 -16.14 34.59
CA ILE A 19 2.81 -15.01 35.51
C ILE A 19 2.52 -13.71 34.74
N PHE A 20 3.27 -13.46 33.66
CA PHE A 20 3.05 -12.24 32.88
C PHE A 20 1.67 -12.22 32.20
N LYS A 21 1.19 -13.38 31.73
CA LYS A 21 -0.17 -13.52 31.17
C LYS A 21 -1.24 -13.19 32.22
N ALA A 22 -1.10 -13.72 33.43
CA ALA A 22 -2.02 -13.43 34.54
C ALA A 22 -2.01 -11.94 34.92
N ILE A 23 -0.82 -11.31 34.98
CA ILE A 23 -0.67 -9.88 35.21
C ILE A 23 -1.39 -9.08 34.13
N SER A 24 -1.25 -9.46 32.84
CA SER A 24 -1.91 -8.78 31.73
C SER A 24 -3.43 -8.87 31.85
N GLU A 25 -3.98 -10.06 32.11
CA GLU A 25 -5.44 -10.26 32.26
C GLU A 25 -6.02 -9.52 33.47
N LEU A 26 -5.32 -9.50 34.60
CA LEU A 26 -5.76 -8.74 35.78
C LEU A 26 -5.71 -7.23 35.54
N SER A 27 -4.66 -6.75 34.85
CA SER A 27 -4.53 -5.34 34.48
C SER A 27 -5.62 -4.88 33.53
N GLU A 28 -5.99 -5.69 32.52
CA GLU A 28 -7.11 -5.40 31.61
C GLU A 28 -8.44 -5.28 32.35
N LYS A 29 -8.62 -6.09 33.39
CA LYS A 29 -9.81 -6.05 34.27
C LYS A 29 -9.71 -4.99 35.38
N SER A 30 -8.68 -4.14 35.36
CA SER A 30 -8.38 -3.13 36.40
C SER A 30 -8.34 -3.72 37.82
N ARG A 31 -7.87 -4.96 37.95
CA ARG A 31 -7.67 -5.63 39.25
C ARG A 31 -6.24 -5.50 39.74
N PRO A 32 -5.99 -5.52 41.07
CA PRO A 32 -4.64 -5.61 41.61
C PRO A 32 -3.92 -6.87 41.11
N TYR A 33 -2.62 -6.80 40.98
CA TYR A 33 -1.77 -7.92 40.54
C TYR A 33 -0.54 -8.09 41.46
N ASP A 34 -0.76 -7.95 42.78
CA ASP A 34 0.20 -8.31 43.79
C ASP A 34 0.31 -9.84 43.94
N ALA A 35 1.32 -10.29 44.74
CA ALA A 35 1.61 -11.70 44.88
C ALA A 35 0.44 -12.51 45.47
N VAL A 36 -0.42 -11.89 46.30
CA VAL A 36 -1.60 -12.56 46.91
C VAL A 36 -2.70 -12.72 45.84
N THR A 37 -3.04 -11.65 45.12
CA THR A 37 -4.06 -11.67 44.07
C THR A 37 -3.67 -12.58 42.92
N LEU A 38 -2.37 -12.63 42.55
CA LEU A 38 -1.87 -13.58 41.58
C LEU A 38 -1.97 -15.02 42.06
N GLY A 39 -1.64 -15.29 43.35
CA GLY A 39 -1.77 -16.62 43.98
C GLY A 39 -3.21 -17.13 43.86
N ASP A 40 -4.20 -16.33 44.29
CA ASP A 40 -5.63 -16.62 44.19
C ASP A 40 -6.07 -16.87 42.72
N TRP A 41 -5.56 -16.05 41.78
CA TRP A 41 -5.83 -16.24 40.36
C TRP A 41 -5.32 -17.58 39.85
N PHE A 42 -4.09 -17.99 40.23
CA PHE A 42 -3.51 -19.27 39.83
C PHE A 42 -4.19 -20.47 40.46
N GLU A 43 -4.63 -20.36 41.73
CA GLU A 43 -5.41 -21.41 42.38
C GLU A 43 -6.76 -21.60 41.71
N SER A 44 -7.48 -20.52 41.40
CA SER A 44 -8.78 -20.55 40.73
C SER A 44 -8.73 -21.13 39.32
N HIS A 45 -7.57 -21.06 38.64
CA HIS A 45 -7.35 -21.61 37.31
C HIS A 45 -6.64 -22.97 37.29
N ALA A 46 -6.39 -23.61 38.46
CA ALA A 46 -5.66 -24.85 38.62
C ALA A 46 -4.26 -24.85 37.99
N LEU A 47 -3.57 -23.72 38.06
CA LEU A 47 -2.23 -23.49 37.48
C LEU A 47 -1.16 -23.23 38.57
N ALA A 48 -1.48 -23.28 39.83
CA ALA A 48 -0.57 -22.93 40.94
C ALA A 48 0.72 -23.75 40.92
N ASP A 49 0.64 -25.06 40.66
CA ASP A 49 1.81 -25.93 40.58
C ASP A 49 2.77 -25.59 39.45
N GLN A 50 2.28 -25.00 38.35
CA GLN A 50 3.09 -24.64 37.19
C GLN A 50 3.92 -23.37 37.40
N VAL A 51 3.58 -22.57 38.41
CA VAL A 51 4.27 -21.32 38.74
C VAL A 51 5.01 -21.39 40.09
N GLY A 52 5.11 -22.56 40.71
CA GLY A 52 5.76 -22.74 42.01
C GLY A 52 4.95 -22.20 43.19
N GLY A 53 3.65 -21.95 43.00
CA GLY A 53 2.71 -21.50 44.01
C GLY A 53 2.95 -20.08 44.54
N THR A 54 2.13 -19.68 45.51
CA THR A 54 2.22 -18.35 46.17
C THR A 54 3.60 -18.04 46.75
N PRO A 55 4.37 -18.98 47.38
CA PRO A 55 5.71 -18.70 47.91
C PRO A 55 6.67 -18.19 46.85
N TYR A 56 6.66 -18.74 45.64
CA TYR A 56 7.52 -18.27 44.53
C TYR A 56 7.14 -16.87 44.04
N LEU A 57 5.85 -16.56 43.99
CA LEU A 57 5.37 -15.21 43.63
C LEU A 57 5.83 -14.14 44.68
N VAL A 58 5.80 -14.52 45.95
CA VAL A 58 6.30 -13.64 47.05
C VAL A 58 7.82 -13.46 46.93
N GLU A 59 8.58 -14.51 46.67
CA GLU A 59 10.02 -14.44 46.45
C GLU A 59 10.37 -13.53 45.27
N LEU A 60 9.70 -13.66 44.15
CA LEU A 60 9.87 -12.76 42.96
C LEU A 60 9.61 -11.31 43.32
N ALA A 61 8.53 -11.03 44.07
CA ALA A 61 8.20 -9.66 44.48
C ALA A 61 9.24 -9.07 45.44
N GLN A 62 9.80 -9.87 46.33
CA GLN A 62 10.81 -9.43 47.33
C GLN A 62 12.21 -9.26 46.72
N THR A 63 12.57 -10.08 45.73
CA THR A 63 13.89 -10.05 45.08
C THR A 63 14.02 -8.96 44.02
N THR A 64 12.93 -8.28 43.66
CA THR A 64 12.94 -7.21 42.65
C THR A 64 13.55 -5.92 43.25
N PRO A 65 14.71 -5.43 42.77
CA PRO A 65 15.46 -4.36 43.44
C PRO A 65 14.75 -3.00 43.39
N SER A 66 14.13 -2.66 42.24
CA SER A 66 13.45 -1.38 42.05
C SER A 66 12.63 -1.39 40.72
N ALA A 67 11.45 -0.78 40.75
CA ALA A 67 10.65 -0.54 39.55
C ALA A 67 11.14 0.68 38.73
N ALA A 68 12.16 1.42 39.18
CA ALA A 68 12.64 2.63 38.49
C ALA A 68 13.15 2.34 37.06
N ASN A 69 13.85 1.21 36.89
CA ASN A 69 14.45 0.81 35.61
C ASN A 69 13.65 -0.27 34.86
N ILE A 70 12.39 -0.44 35.20
CA ILE A 70 11.56 -1.53 34.66
C ILE A 70 11.49 -1.52 33.12
N ARG A 71 11.55 -0.34 32.47
CA ARG A 71 11.56 -0.21 31.01
C ARG A 71 12.86 -0.78 30.41
N ALA A 72 14.00 -0.47 30.98
CA ALA A 72 15.28 -1.01 30.54
C ALA A 72 15.34 -2.55 30.68
N TYR A 73 14.79 -3.10 31.79
CA TYR A 73 14.67 -4.55 31.94
C TYR A 73 13.74 -5.19 30.91
N ALA A 74 12.62 -4.54 30.60
CA ALA A 74 11.70 -5.00 29.57
C ALA A 74 12.37 -5.01 28.17
N GLU A 75 13.16 -3.99 27.84
CA GLU A 75 13.94 -3.94 26.60
C GLU A 75 14.96 -5.10 26.52
N ILE A 76 15.64 -5.42 27.60
CA ILE A 76 16.56 -6.57 27.66
C ILE A 76 15.81 -7.88 27.42
N VAL A 77 14.66 -8.09 28.05
CA VAL A 77 13.84 -9.29 27.85
C VAL A 77 13.40 -9.40 26.39
N ARG A 78 12.97 -8.28 25.81
CA ARG A 78 12.56 -8.21 24.41
C ARG A 78 13.70 -8.54 23.45
N ASP A 79 14.87 -7.95 23.63
CA ASP A 79 16.05 -8.24 22.80
C ASP A 79 16.44 -9.72 22.86
N LYS A 80 16.41 -10.32 24.05
CA LYS A 80 16.67 -11.76 24.19
C LYS A 80 15.58 -12.62 23.56
N SER A 81 14.32 -12.18 23.56
CA SER A 81 13.21 -12.84 22.85
C SER A 81 13.45 -12.82 21.35
N VAL A 82 13.80 -11.68 20.78
CA VAL A 82 14.11 -11.53 19.35
C VAL A 82 15.27 -12.45 18.94
N LEU A 83 16.34 -12.51 19.75
CA LEU A 83 17.47 -13.41 19.46
C LEU A 83 17.06 -14.89 19.48
N ARG A 84 16.19 -15.32 20.42
CA ARG A 84 15.66 -16.68 20.43
C ARG A 84 14.80 -16.98 19.19
N SER A 85 13.93 -16.05 18.81
CA SER A 85 13.12 -16.19 17.59
C SER A 85 13.98 -16.27 16.33
N LEU A 86 15.08 -15.51 16.26
CA LEU A 86 16.04 -15.62 15.16
C LEU A 86 16.73 -17.00 15.11
N ILE A 87 17.12 -17.55 16.26
CA ILE A 87 17.71 -18.89 16.35
C ILE A 87 16.69 -19.93 15.91
N GLU A 88 15.46 -19.87 16.41
CA GLU A 88 14.40 -20.81 16.08
C GLU A 88 14.08 -20.79 14.58
N VAL A 89 13.85 -19.61 14.00
CA VAL A 89 13.59 -19.45 12.57
C VAL A 89 14.79 -19.87 11.73
N GLY A 90 16.01 -19.53 12.15
CA GLY A 90 17.23 -19.98 11.46
C GLY A 90 17.36 -21.51 11.43
N THR A 91 17.05 -22.17 12.54
CA THR A 91 17.02 -23.64 12.63
C THR A 91 15.97 -24.24 11.69
N GLN A 92 14.75 -23.70 11.69
CA GLN A 92 13.69 -24.16 10.80
C GLN A 92 14.04 -23.96 9.32
N ILE A 93 14.68 -22.84 8.95
CA ILE A 93 15.14 -22.61 7.57
C ILE A 93 16.21 -23.64 7.18
N ALA A 94 17.13 -23.96 8.09
CA ALA A 94 18.15 -24.97 7.85
C ALA A 94 17.53 -26.38 7.69
N GLU A 95 16.58 -26.75 8.53
CA GLU A 95 15.83 -28.01 8.46
C GLU A 95 15.06 -28.13 7.15
N ASP A 96 14.32 -27.08 6.75
CA ASP A 96 13.60 -27.03 5.48
C ASP A 96 14.55 -27.15 4.26
N GLY A 97 15.75 -26.58 4.34
CA GLY A 97 16.77 -26.72 3.30
C GLY A 97 17.35 -28.14 3.19
N VAL A 98 17.48 -28.85 4.31
CA VAL A 98 17.97 -30.24 4.35
C VAL A 98 16.88 -31.25 3.92
N ALA A 99 15.63 -30.97 4.27
CA ALA A 99 14.49 -31.83 3.98
C ALA A 99 13.34 -31.07 3.32
N PRO A 100 13.48 -30.65 2.05
CA PRO A 100 12.51 -29.77 1.37
C PRO A 100 11.13 -30.43 1.15
N GLY A 101 11.02 -31.74 1.22
CA GLY A 101 9.77 -32.48 0.92
C GLY A 101 9.37 -32.28 -0.55
N ASN A 102 8.10 -31.94 -0.79
CA ASN A 102 7.54 -31.68 -2.13
C ASN A 102 7.54 -30.17 -2.48
N ARG A 103 8.25 -29.33 -1.70
CA ARG A 103 8.28 -27.88 -1.92
C ARG A 103 9.39 -27.51 -2.88
N GLU A 104 9.12 -26.54 -3.78
CA GLU A 104 10.13 -26.02 -4.70
C GLU A 104 11.02 -24.97 -4.03
N THR A 105 12.26 -24.80 -4.53
CA THR A 105 13.21 -23.84 -3.97
C THR A 105 12.66 -22.39 -3.87
N PRO A 106 11.90 -21.87 -4.85
CA PRO A 106 11.28 -20.54 -4.73
C PRO A 106 10.30 -20.42 -3.57
N ASP A 107 9.53 -21.48 -3.29
CA ASP A 107 8.55 -21.49 -2.18
C ASP A 107 9.27 -21.50 -0.82
N LEU A 108 10.33 -22.29 -0.68
CA LEU A 108 11.16 -22.33 0.52
C LEU A 108 11.82 -20.96 0.80
N LEU A 109 12.30 -20.28 -0.23
CA LEU A 109 12.85 -18.93 -0.09
C LEU A 109 11.78 -17.93 0.35
N ALA A 110 10.59 -17.97 -0.24
CA ALA A 110 9.48 -17.09 0.14
C ALA A 110 9.03 -17.33 1.59
N GLU A 111 8.94 -18.58 2.02
CA GLU A 111 8.62 -18.94 3.41
C GLU A 111 9.71 -18.44 4.38
N ALA A 112 10.99 -18.61 4.04
CA ALA A 112 12.12 -18.15 4.85
C ALA A 112 12.09 -16.62 5.00
N GLU A 113 11.90 -15.87 3.91
CA GLU A 113 11.73 -14.41 3.94
C GLU A 113 10.56 -14.01 4.83
N GLN A 114 9.43 -14.68 4.71
CA GLN A 114 8.23 -14.36 5.51
C GLN A 114 8.46 -14.59 7.01
N ARG A 115 9.14 -15.69 7.39
CA ARG A 115 9.45 -15.98 8.81
C ARG A 115 10.40 -14.94 9.41
N VAL A 116 11.48 -14.62 8.70
CA VAL A 116 12.43 -13.56 9.14
C VAL A 116 11.73 -12.20 9.23
N PHE A 117 10.90 -11.89 8.24
CA PHE A 117 10.12 -10.67 8.21
C PHE A 117 9.17 -10.56 9.42
N LYS A 118 8.48 -11.65 9.79
CA LYS A 118 7.58 -11.68 10.94
C LYS A 118 8.30 -11.29 12.25
N ILE A 119 9.54 -11.71 12.44
CA ILE A 119 10.37 -11.29 13.59
C ILE A 119 10.62 -9.78 13.56
N ALA A 120 11.01 -9.24 12.38
CA ALA A 120 11.28 -7.82 12.24
C ALA A 120 10.02 -6.96 12.46
N ASP A 121 8.86 -7.42 11.99
CA ASP A 121 7.58 -6.73 12.12
C ASP A 121 7.07 -6.76 13.57
N GLN A 122 7.14 -7.88 14.24
CA GLN A 122 6.82 -8.00 15.68
C GLN A 122 7.70 -7.10 16.53
N ASN A 123 8.97 -6.94 16.17
CA ASN A 123 9.88 -6.04 16.86
C ASN A 123 9.57 -4.55 16.60
N ARG A 124 9.03 -4.22 15.43
CA ARG A 124 8.57 -2.85 15.09
C ARG A 124 7.21 -2.53 15.70
N SER A 125 6.30 -3.50 15.79
CA SER A 125 4.95 -3.30 16.36
C SER A 125 5.00 -2.94 17.84
N GLY A 126 6.01 -3.40 18.58
CA GLY A 126 6.26 -2.96 19.95
C GLY A 126 6.83 -1.55 20.09
N ARG A 127 7.17 -0.86 18.99
CA ARG A 127 7.75 0.49 18.99
C ARG A 127 6.84 1.60 18.40
N LYS A 128 5.64 1.28 17.93
CA LYS A 128 4.64 2.33 17.66
C LYS A 128 3.98 2.71 18.98
N ASP A 129 4.73 3.43 19.82
CA ASP A 129 4.15 4.16 20.94
C ASP A 129 3.04 5.07 20.36
N MET A 130 1.94 5.20 21.12
CA MET A 130 0.93 6.22 20.80
C MET A 130 1.65 7.57 20.75
N VAL A 131 1.60 8.22 19.59
CA VAL A 131 2.16 9.57 19.43
C VAL A 131 1.30 10.52 20.24
N SER A 132 1.89 11.28 21.14
CA SER A 132 1.16 12.30 21.89
C SER A 132 0.62 13.37 20.93
N LEU A 133 -0.55 13.95 21.24
CA LEU A 133 -1.08 15.05 20.42
C LEU A 133 -0.07 16.20 20.28
N LYS A 134 0.73 16.45 21.30
CA LYS A 134 1.78 17.47 21.28
C LYS A 134 2.85 17.17 20.21
N GLU A 135 3.29 15.93 20.10
CA GLU A 135 4.27 15.51 19.06
C GLU A 135 3.65 15.55 17.67
N ALA A 136 2.41 15.05 17.52
CA ALA A 136 1.68 15.13 16.27
C ALA A 136 1.44 16.57 15.81
N MET A 137 1.14 17.51 16.73
CA MET A 137 1.00 18.94 16.43
C MET A 137 2.33 19.57 15.98
N LYS A 138 3.45 19.17 16.58
CA LYS A 138 4.77 19.65 16.16
C LYS A 138 5.08 19.22 14.72
N GLU A 139 4.87 17.95 14.40
CA GLU A 139 5.05 17.43 13.04
C GLU A 139 4.11 18.11 12.03
N ALA A 140 2.84 18.31 12.40
CA ALA A 140 1.87 19.02 11.57
C ALA A 140 2.28 20.48 11.32
N PHE A 141 2.84 21.15 12.33
CA PHE A 141 3.31 22.53 12.19
C PHE A 141 4.55 22.63 11.27
N GLU A 142 5.50 21.71 11.39
CA GLU A 142 6.66 21.60 10.50
C GLU A 142 6.21 21.39 9.04
N LEU A 143 5.24 20.51 8.81
CA LEU A 143 4.64 20.29 7.49
C LEU A 143 3.94 21.56 6.95
N LEU A 144 3.23 22.31 7.81
CA LEU A 144 2.60 23.57 7.43
C LEU A 144 3.62 24.63 7.02
N GLN A 145 4.75 24.74 7.73
CA GLN A 145 5.82 25.65 7.36
C GLN A 145 6.40 25.33 5.98
N VAL A 146 6.72 24.06 5.72
CA VAL A 146 7.23 23.62 4.42
C VAL A 146 6.22 23.93 3.30
N ARG A 147 4.92 23.70 3.53
CA ARG A 147 3.87 24.02 2.56
C ARG A 147 3.73 25.52 2.32
N TYR A 148 3.85 26.32 3.36
CA TYR A 148 3.80 27.78 3.26
C TYR A 148 4.97 28.35 2.45
N GLU A 149 6.19 27.84 2.68
CA GLU A 149 7.41 28.28 1.98
C GLU A 149 7.40 27.86 0.50
N THR A 150 6.82 26.70 0.16
CA THR A 150 6.74 26.22 -1.22
C THR A 150 5.75 26.99 -2.10
N GLN A 151 4.83 27.77 -1.52
CA GLN A 151 3.79 28.55 -2.21
C GLN A 151 3.04 27.81 -3.33
N GLY A 152 3.08 26.47 -3.33
CA GLY A 152 2.45 25.63 -4.34
C GLY A 152 1.08 25.13 -3.89
N THR A 153 0.11 25.10 -4.81
CA THR A 153 -1.21 24.51 -4.56
C THR A 153 -1.15 22.98 -4.45
N VAL A 154 -0.10 22.36 -5.02
CA VAL A 154 0.09 20.90 -5.05
C VAL A 154 1.07 20.49 -3.95
N THR A 155 0.55 19.92 -2.88
CA THR A 155 1.32 19.49 -1.70
C THR A 155 1.74 18.03 -1.74
N GLY A 156 1.04 17.22 -2.52
CA GLY A 156 1.35 15.82 -2.79
C GLY A 156 2.20 15.64 -4.04
N LEU A 157 2.30 14.39 -4.51
CA LEU A 157 2.97 14.07 -5.77
C LEU A 157 2.13 14.57 -6.96
N PRO A 158 2.63 15.48 -7.78
CA PRO A 158 1.90 15.98 -8.95
C PRO A 158 1.65 14.86 -9.96
N THR A 159 0.45 14.84 -10.54
CA THR A 159 0.05 13.86 -11.57
C THR A 159 0.36 14.32 -12.99
N GLY A 160 0.56 15.62 -13.17
CA GLY A 160 0.69 16.27 -14.48
C GLY A 160 -0.65 16.72 -15.09
N PHE A 161 -1.77 16.42 -14.42
CA PHE A 161 -3.11 16.88 -14.81
C PHE A 161 -3.51 18.05 -13.92
N THR A 162 -3.41 19.25 -14.46
CA THR A 162 -3.50 20.50 -13.69
C THR A 162 -4.80 20.61 -12.89
N ASP A 163 -5.94 20.41 -13.55
CA ASP A 163 -7.25 20.54 -12.89
C ASP A 163 -7.46 19.44 -11.85
N PHE A 164 -6.91 18.24 -12.08
CA PHE A 164 -6.92 17.17 -11.11
C PHE A 164 -6.04 17.49 -9.90
N ASP A 165 -4.83 18.00 -10.15
CA ASP A 165 -3.89 18.39 -9.10
C ASP A 165 -4.42 19.58 -8.29
N GLU A 166 -5.14 20.52 -8.89
CA GLU A 166 -5.82 21.63 -8.19
C GLU A 166 -6.92 21.10 -7.25
N MET A 167 -7.69 20.09 -7.67
CA MET A 167 -8.77 19.52 -6.84
C MET A 167 -8.28 18.62 -5.73
N THR A 168 -7.16 17.90 -5.94
CA THR A 168 -6.66 16.90 -4.98
C THR A 168 -5.43 17.35 -4.21
N ALA A 169 -4.84 18.50 -4.58
CA ALA A 169 -3.52 18.92 -4.16
C ALA A 169 -2.42 17.90 -4.49
N GLY A 170 -2.59 17.12 -5.58
CA GLY A 170 -1.74 16.00 -5.96
C GLY A 170 -2.02 14.72 -5.16
N LEU A 171 -1.27 13.64 -5.46
CA LEU A 171 -1.40 12.36 -4.75
C LEU A 171 -0.70 12.45 -3.38
N GLN A 172 -1.47 12.34 -2.30
CA GLN A 172 -0.94 12.49 -0.96
C GLN A 172 -0.22 11.22 -0.49
N PRO A 173 0.89 11.33 0.27
CA PRO A 173 1.53 10.18 0.91
C PRO A 173 0.52 9.41 1.77
N SER A 174 0.64 8.08 1.78
CA SER A 174 -0.23 7.18 2.53
C SER A 174 -1.66 7.03 2.01
N ASP A 175 -2.03 7.67 0.90
CA ASP A 175 -3.35 7.51 0.30
C ASP A 175 -3.44 6.27 -0.59
N LEU A 176 -4.58 5.60 -0.50
CA LEU A 176 -5.02 4.58 -1.44
C LEU A 176 -5.98 5.23 -2.44
N ILE A 177 -5.55 5.30 -3.69
CA ILE A 177 -6.32 5.83 -4.81
C ILE A 177 -6.84 4.65 -5.64
N VAL A 178 -8.15 4.50 -5.77
CA VAL A 178 -8.73 3.47 -6.63
C VAL A 178 -9.19 4.10 -7.93
N LEU A 179 -8.59 3.67 -9.04
CA LEU A 179 -8.94 4.11 -10.39
C LEU A 179 -9.71 2.99 -11.08
N ALA A 180 -11.00 3.19 -11.29
CA ALA A 180 -11.87 2.18 -11.86
C ALA A 180 -12.50 2.60 -13.18
N ALA A 181 -12.61 1.64 -14.10
CA ALA A 181 -13.22 1.88 -15.40
C ALA A 181 -13.71 0.59 -16.05
N ARG A 182 -14.56 0.72 -17.07
CA ARG A 182 -14.83 -0.38 -18.00
C ARG A 182 -13.62 -0.63 -18.92
N PRO A 183 -13.48 -1.82 -19.52
CA PRO A 183 -12.43 -2.10 -20.50
C PRO A 183 -12.38 -1.04 -21.60
N ALA A 184 -11.20 -0.77 -22.12
CA ALA A 184 -10.93 0.19 -23.19
C ALA A 184 -11.21 1.69 -22.87
N MET A 185 -11.57 2.05 -21.64
CA MET A 185 -11.73 3.45 -21.24
C MET A 185 -10.41 4.20 -21.02
N GLY A 186 -9.28 3.48 -20.92
CA GLY A 186 -7.96 4.07 -20.72
C GLY A 186 -7.44 4.02 -19.29
N LYS A 187 -7.97 3.13 -18.44
CA LYS A 187 -7.58 2.96 -17.03
C LYS A 187 -6.06 2.84 -16.84
N THR A 188 -5.43 1.84 -17.46
CA THR A 188 -3.98 1.62 -17.41
C THR A 188 -3.21 2.80 -18.01
N THR A 189 -3.75 3.41 -19.09
CA THR A 189 -3.14 4.58 -19.75
C THR A 189 -3.05 5.77 -18.80
N LEU A 190 -4.14 6.12 -18.10
CA LEU A 190 -4.14 7.25 -17.15
C LEU A 190 -3.15 7.02 -16.01
N ALA A 191 -3.14 5.81 -15.43
CA ALA A 191 -2.20 5.46 -14.35
C ALA A 191 -0.74 5.52 -14.82
N LEU A 192 -0.44 5.05 -16.03
CA LEU A 192 0.90 5.13 -16.61
C LEU A 192 1.32 6.56 -16.92
N ASN A 193 0.41 7.44 -17.38
CA ASN A 193 0.74 8.84 -17.60
C ASN A 193 1.04 9.57 -16.28
N MET A 194 0.33 9.26 -15.19
CA MET A 194 0.69 9.75 -13.84
C MET A 194 2.06 9.21 -13.39
N ALA A 195 2.33 7.92 -13.63
CA ALA A 195 3.61 7.28 -13.35
C ALA A 195 4.77 7.91 -14.15
N GLU A 196 4.55 8.15 -15.45
CA GLU A 196 5.47 8.85 -16.35
C GLU A 196 5.82 10.25 -15.79
N TYR A 197 4.80 11.03 -15.42
CA TYR A 197 5.02 12.37 -14.87
C TYR A 197 5.80 12.32 -13.54
N ALA A 198 5.42 11.44 -12.63
CA ALA A 198 6.10 11.25 -11.37
C ALA A 198 7.60 10.89 -11.54
N ALA A 199 7.91 10.02 -12.50
CA ALA A 199 9.29 9.59 -12.74
C ALA A 199 10.12 10.64 -13.50
N LEU A 200 9.55 11.25 -14.54
CA LEU A 200 10.31 12.15 -15.43
C LEU A 200 10.39 13.59 -14.91
N LYS A 201 9.31 14.10 -14.32
CA LYS A 201 9.21 15.48 -13.85
C LYS A 201 9.52 15.61 -12.35
N SER A 202 8.89 14.79 -11.51
CA SER A 202 9.13 14.83 -10.06
C SER A 202 10.37 14.04 -9.63
N LYS A 203 11.02 13.30 -10.56
CA LYS A 203 12.26 12.52 -10.33
C LYS A 203 12.11 11.46 -9.23
N LYS A 204 10.89 11.04 -8.95
CA LYS A 204 10.60 9.98 -7.97
C LYS A 204 10.72 8.60 -8.62
N ALA A 205 11.09 7.60 -7.84
CA ALA A 205 10.98 6.22 -8.28
C ALA A 205 9.49 5.80 -8.30
N VAL A 206 9.12 5.02 -9.30
CA VAL A 206 7.77 4.49 -9.48
C VAL A 206 7.84 2.98 -9.66
N VAL A 207 6.99 2.23 -8.98
CA VAL A 207 6.84 0.79 -9.19
C VAL A 207 5.46 0.51 -9.78
N VAL A 208 5.44 -0.25 -10.86
CA VAL A 208 4.22 -0.71 -11.54
C VAL A 208 4.16 -2.23 -11.45
N PHE A 209 3.20 -2.74 -10.69
CA PHE A 209 2.86 -4.15 -10.63
C PHE A 209 1.76 -4.43 -11.64
N SER A 210 2.07 -5.17 -12.72
CA SER A 210 1.15 -5.43 -13.82
C SER A 210 0.90 -6.92 -13.94
N MET A 211 -0.26 -7.36 -13.52
CA MET A 211 -0.69 -8.76 -13.63
C MET A 211 -1.47 -9.04 -14.91
N GLU A 212 -1.84 -8.00 -15.67
CA GLU A 212 -2.60 -8.11 -16.94
C GLU A 212 -1.70 -8.02 -18.17
N MET A 213 -0.64 -7.18 -18.10
CA MET A 213 0.20 -6.86 -19.25
C MET A 213 1.66 -7.11 -18.94
N SER A 214 2.40 -7.61 -19.95
CA SER A 214 3.85 -7.77 -19.82
C SER A 214 4.60 -6.44 -19.75
N ALA A 215 5.79 -6.46 -19.15
CA ALA A 215 6.66 -5.29 -19.04
C ALA A 215 6.97 -4.67 -20.41
N SER A 216 7.18 -5.49 -21.44
CA SER A 216 7.41 -5.01 -22.81
C SER A 216 6.20 -4.27 -23.39
N GLN A 217 4.97 -4.74 -23.13
CA GLN A 217 3.76 -4.06 -23.59
C GLN A 217 3.58 -2.69 -22.88
N LEU A 218 3.91 -2.60 -21.59
CA LEU A 218 3.87 -1.33 -20.87
C LEU A 218 4.98 -0.38 -21.36
N ALA A 219 6.17 -0.88 -21.66
CA ALA A 219 7.27 -0.09 -22.25
C ALA A 219 6.84 0.49 -23.60
N PHE A 220 6.19 -0.29 -24.48
CA PHE A 220 5.66 0.25 -25.74
C PHE A 220 4.62 1.35 -25.53
N ARG A 221 3.75 1.23 -24.54
CA ARG A 221 2.79 2.29 -24.21
C ARG A 221 3.48 3.56 -23.72
N LEU A 222 4.51 3.45 -22.88
CA LEU A 222 5.29 4.59 -22.42
C LEU A 222 6.05 5.27 -23.57
N ILE A 223 6.66 4.48 -24.48
CA ILE A 223 7.32 5.01 -25.69
C ILE A 223 6.30 5.74 -26.56
N SER A 224 5.13 5.14 -26.79
CA SER A 224 4.04 5.75 -27.56
C SER A 224 3.58 7.09 -26.96
N SER A 225 3.42 7.12 -25.64
CA SER A 225 2.98 8.32 -24.89
C SER A 225 4.01 9.45 -24.97
N ILE A 226 5.27 9.16 -24.64
CA ILE A 226 6.34 10.18 -24.58
C ILE A 226 6.70 10.68 -25.98
N GLY A 227 6.89 9.75 -26.92
CA GLY A 227 7.28 10.06 -28.31
C GLY A 227 6.14 10.58 -29.18
N ARG A 228 4.89 10.52 -28.68
CA ARG A 228 3.67 10.77 -29.47
C ARG A 228 3.67 9.99 -30.79
N ILE A 229 3.98 8.68 -30.69
CA ILE A 229 4.08 7.77 -31.79
C ILE A 229 2.86 6.86 -31.77
N ASN A 230 2.27 6.62 -32.96
CA ASN A 230 1.10 5.77 -33.05
C ASN A 230 1.40 4.34 -32.54
N ALA A 231 0.66 3.91 -31.51
CA ALA A 231 0.85 2.61 -30.85
C ALA A 231 0.67 1.41 -31.83
N GLY A 232 -0.19 1.57 -32.84
CA GLY A 232 -0.38 0.58 -33.89
C GLY A 232 0.88 0.42 -34.75
N ARG A 233 1.53 1.52 -35.12
CA ARG A 233 2.80 1.50 -35.86
C ARG A 233 3.93 0.87 -35.04
N LEU A 234 4.03 1.21 -33.75
CA LEU A 234 4.99 0.56 -32.83
C LEU A 234 4.76 -0.96 -32.76
N LYS A 235 3.49 -1.39 -32.66
CA LYS A 235 3.14 -2.80 -32.56
C LYS A 235 3.48 -3.58 -33.83
N THR A 236 3.30 -2.97 -35.02
CA THR A 236 3.54 -3.62 -36.31
C THR A 236 4.95 -3.43 -36.86
N GLY A 237 5.76 -2.55 -36.22
CA GLY A 237 7.09 -2.18 -36.71
C GLY A 237 7.06 -1.27 -37.95
N GLN A 238 5.88 -0.77 -38.34
CA GLN A 238 5.71 0.11 -39.52
C GLN A 238 5.98 1.58 -39.14
N LEU A 239 7.23 1.86 -38.81
CA LEU A 239 7.70 3.18 -38.37
C LEU A 239 8.27 3.96 -39.56
N GLU A 240 8.00 5.24 -39.60
CA GLU A 240 8.61 6.21 -40.49
C GLU A 240 9.96 6.70 -39.91
N ASP A 241 10.83 7.30 -40.73
CA ASP A 241 12.14 7.80 -40.29
C ASP A 241 12.04 8.80 -39.13
N GLU A 242 11.01 9.65 -39.14
CA GLU A 242 10.73 10.57 -38.04
C GLU A 242 10.34 9.84 -36.75
N ASP A 243 9.61 8.75 -36.86
CA ASP A 243 9.18 7.96 -35.68
C ASP A 243 10.40 7.34 -34.99
N TRP A 244 11.43 6.90 -35.72
CA TRP A 244 12.64 6.35 -35.14
C TRP A 244 13.41 7.37 -34.29
N SER A 245 13.45 8.62 -34.71
CA SER A 245 14.07 9.70 -33.92
C SER A 245 13.30 9.92 -32.61
N ARG A 246 11.94 9.89 -32.65
CA ARG A 246 11.06 10.03 -31.49
C ARG A 246 11.16 8.82 -30.56
N VAL A 247 11.27 7.59 -31.11
CA VAL A 247 11.50 6.36 -30.34
C VAL A 247 12.80 6.48 -29.57
N THR A 248 13.89 6.86 -30.24
CA THR A 248 15.22 7.00 -29.61
C THR A 248 15.21 8.02 -28.47
N MET A 249 14.55 9.18 -28.69
CA MET A 249 14.40 10.20 -27.65
C MET A 249 13.59 9.68 -26.47
N ALA A 250 12.46 9.02 -26.69
CA ALA A 250 11.60 8.47 -25.65
C ALA A 250 12.34 7.38 -24.85
N MET A 251 13.06 6.49 -25.53
CA MET A 251 13.88 5.46 -24.88
C MET A 251 14.99 6.06 -24.02
N LYS A 252 15.66 7.12 -24.47
CA LYS A 252 16.64 7.84 -23.65
C LYS A 252 16.03 8.39 -22.39
N MET A 253 14.89 9.10 -22.48
CA MET A 253 14.19 9.65 -21.32
C MET A 253 13.75 8.56 -20.34
N LEU A 254 13.24 7.44 -20.84
CA LEU A 254 12.81 6.31 -20.02
C LEU A 254 13.98 5.59 -19.35
N SER A 255 15.11 5.42 -20.04
CA SER A 255 16.30 4.77 -19.48
C SER A 255 16.92 5.56 -18.32
N GLU A 256 16.76 6.88 -18.32
CA GLU A 256 17.19 7.76 -17.23
C GLU A 256 16.16 7.83 -16.09
N SER A 257 14.94 7.33 -16.31
CA SER A 257 13.88 7.32 -15.32
C SER A 257 14.00 6.15 -14.34
N LYS A 258 13.40 6.29 -13.18
CA LYS A 258 13.33 5.24 -12.15
C LYS A 258 11.96 4.58 -12.16
N ILE A 259 11.53 4.05 -13.31
CA ILE A 259 10.30 3.26 -13.43
C ILE A 259 10.69 1.78 -13.37
N PHE A 260 10.14 1.06 -12.38
CA PHE A 260 10.32 -0.37 -12.20
C PHE A 260 9.00 -1.07 -12.52
N ILE A 261 9.04 -2.08 -13.38
CA ILE A 261 7.88 -2.86 -13.79
C ILE A 261 8.06 -4.29 -13.33
N ASP A 262 7.05 -4.82 -12.69
CA ASP A 262 6.96 -6.22 -12.28
C ASP A 262 5.70 -6.81 -12.92
N ASP A 263 5.87 -7.79 -13.80
CA ASP A 263 4.79 -8.43 -14.55
C ASP A 263 4.53 -9.88 -14.10
N GLU A 264 4.90 -10.20 -12.85
CA GLU A 264 4.58 -11.48 -12.25
C GLU A 264 3.05 -11.63 -12.09
N PRO A 265 2.45 -12.69 -12.67
CA PRO A 265 1.02 -12.90 -12.55
C PRO A 265 0.61 -13.29 -11.12
N ALA A 266 -0.59 -12.91 -10.72
CA ALA A 266 -1.21 -13.34 -9.46
C ALA A 266 -0.39 -13.04 -8.19
N LEU A 267 0.15 -11.82 -8.09
CA LEU A 267 0.89 -11.36 -6.89
C LEU A 267 -0.01 -11.33 -5.64
N SER A 268 0.52 -11.83 -4.53
CA SER A 268 -0.12 -11.62 -3.23
C SER A 268 0.27 -10.25 -2.65
N PRO A 269 -0.59 -9.65 -1.78
CA PRO A 269 -0.28 -8.39 -1.12
C PRO A 269 1.06 -8.40 -0.35
N ALA A 270 1.42 -9.53 0.25
CA ALA A 270 2.66 -9.70 0.99
C ALA A 270 3.91 -9.64 0.08
N LYS A 271 3.87 -10.35 -1.07
CA LYS A 271 4.94 -10.30 -2.08
C LYS A 271 5.10 -8.88 -2.65
N LEU A 272 3.98 -8.23 -2.96
CA LEU A 272 3.95 -6.87 -3.49
C LEU A 272 4.59 -5.89 -2.51
N LEU A 273 4.22 -5.96 -1.22
CA LEU A 273 4.80 -5.13 -0.17
C LEU A 273 6.31 -5.37 -0.01
N SER A 274 6.76 -6.63 -0.03
CA SER A 274 8.19 -6.98 0.08
C SER A 274 9.01 -6.35 -1.06
N LYS A 275 8.51 -6.47 -2.32
CA LYS A 275 9.16 -5.87 -3.49
C LYS A 275 9.17 -4.33 -3.42
N ALA A 276 8.05 -3.70 -3.04
CA ALA A 276 7.95 -2.26 -2.90
C ALA A 276 8.89 -1.71 -1.79
N ARG A 277 9.02 -2.42 -0.65
CA ARG A 277 9.98 -2.10 0.41
C ARG A 277 11.43 -2.11 -0.09
N ARG A 278 11.80 -3.10 -0.92
CA ARG A 278 13.13 -3.17 -1.49
C ARG A 278 13.43 -1.92 -2.33
N ILE A 279 12.52 -1.57 -3.25
CA ILE A 279 12.68 -0.37 -4.07
C ILE A 279 12.72 0.90 -3.22
N LYS A 280 11.90 0.99 -2.17
CA LYS A 280 11.92 2.17 -1.27
C LYS A 280 13.25 2.31 -0.51
N ARG A 281 13.93 1.21 -0.17
CA ARG A 281 15.26 1.27 0.49
C ARG A 281 16.37 1.72 -0.45
N GLU A 282 16.27 1.37 -1.73
CA GLU A 282 17.29 1.63 -2.73
C GLU A 282 17.07 2.95 -3.46
N HIS A 283 15.81 3.41 -3.53
CA HIS A 283 15.40 4.57 -4.29
C HIS A 283 14.37 5.42 -3.53
N ASP A 284 14.26 6.69 -3.92
CA ASP A 284 13.22 7.61 -3.41
C ASP A 284 11.88 7.28 -4.07
N LEU A 285 11.22 6.23 -3.53
CA LEU A 285 9.94 5.74 -4.03
C LEU A 285 8.83 6.78 -3.77
N GLY A 286 8.20 7.24 -4.84
CA GLY A 286 7.12 8.23 -4.80
C GLY A 286 5.73 7.72 -5.19
N LEU A 287 5.64 6.59 -5.91
CA LEU A 287 4.36 6.07 -6.38
C LEU A 287 4.41 4.55 -6.55
N VAL A 288 3.33 3.88 -6.18
CA VAL A 288 3.08 2.47 -6.50
C VAL A 288 1.81 2.37 -7.32
N VAL A 289 1.85 1.65 -8.43
CA VAL A 289 0.70 1.34 -9.29
C VAL A 289 0.46 -0.16 -9.29
N VAL A 290 -0.79 -0.60 -9.12
CA VAL A 290 -1.19 -2.02 -9.13
C VAL A 290 -2.28 -2.24 -10.18
N ASP A 291 -1.98 -2.98 -11.24
CA ASP A 291 -2.90 -3.27 -12.34
C ASP A 291 -3.18 -4.77 -12.45
N TYR A 292 -4.31 -5.28 -12.03
CA TYR A 292 -5.46 -4.70 -11.32
C TYR A 292 -5.90 -5.62 -10.17
N LEU A 293 -6.65 -5.08 -9.22
CA LEU A 293 -7.00 -5.74 -7.93
C LEU A 293 -7.58 -7.15 -8.09
N GLN A 294 -8.43 -7.35 -9.10
CA GLN A 294 -9.12 -8.61 -9.33
C GLN A 294 -8.21 -9.74 -9.86
N LEU A 295 -6.94 -9.49 -10.16
CA LEU A 295 -5.96 -10.53 -10.50
C LEU A 295 -5.07 -10.91 -9.33
N MET A 296 -5.08 -10.15 -8.25
CA MET A 296 -4.35 -10.50 -7.03
C MET A 296 -4.95 -11.74 -6.37
N GLN A 297 -4.12 -12.49 -5.65
CA GLN A 297 -4.50 -13.69 -4.92
C GLN A 297 -4.03 -13.63 -3.48
N VAL A 298 -4.87 -14.13 -2.56
CA VAL A 298 -4.53 -14.29 -1.15
C VAL A 298 -4.39 -15.79 -0.88
N PRO A 299 -3.21 -16.28 -0.50
CA PRO A 299 -3.02 -17.71 -0.20
C PRO A 299 -3.95 -18.18 0.93
N GLY A 300 -4.64 -19.30 0.72
CA GLY A 300 -5.48 -19.94 1.74
C GLY A 300 -6.92 -19.43 1.85
N ASN A 301 -7.34 -18.44 1.06
CA ASN A 301 -8.69 -17.88 1.14
C ASN A 301 -9.42 -18.00 -0.21
N SER A 302 -9.92 -19.18 -0.54
CA SER A 302 -10.53 -19.44 -1.88
C SER A 302 -12.08 -19.42 -1.90
N GLU A 303 -12.74 -19.27 -0.75
CA GLU A 303 -14.19 -19.50 -0.68
C GLU A 303 -15.09 -18.31 -1.01
N ASN A 304 -14.59 -17.08 -0.87
CA ASN A 304 -15.41 -15.88 -1.17
C ASN A 304 -14.57 -14.73 -1.75
N ARG A 305 -14.80 -14.43 -3.02
CA ARG A 305 -14.09 -13.36 -3.76
C ARG A 305 -14.25 -11.98 -3.12
N ALA A 306 -15.40 -11.65 -2.57
CA ALA A 306 -15.63 -10.37 -1.89
C ALA A 306 -14.76 -10.21 -0.63
N THR A 307 -14.58 -11.30 0.12
CA THR A 307 -13.69 -11.32 1.30
C THR A 307 -12.24 -11.15 0.89
N GLU A 308 -11.81 -11.83 -0.17
CA GLU A 308 -10.45 -11.73 -0.72
C GLU A 308 -10.14 -10.29 -1.19
N ILE A 309 -11.05 -9.66 -1.93
CA ILE A 309 -10.91 -8.26 -2.37
C ILE A 309 -10.86 -7.31 -1.16
N SER A 310 -11.62 -7.58 -0.11
CA SER A 310 -11.61 -6.80 1.12
C SER A 310 -10.26 -6.88 1.84
N GLU A 311 -9.63 -8.06 1.84
CA GLU A 311 -8.31 -8.27 2.42
C GLU A 311 -7.23 -7.59 1.59
N ILE A 312 -7.31 -7.70 0.26
CA ILE A 312 -6.40 -7.01 -0.67
C ILE A 312 -6.47 -5.49 -0.46
N SER A 313 -7.68 -4.92 -0.42
CA SER A 313 -7.89 -3.48 -0.23
C SER A 313 -7.26 -2.97 1.06
N ARG A 314 -7.53 -3.64 2.18
CA ARG A 314 -6.92 -3.31 3.48
C ARG A 314 -5.41 -3.41 3.46
N SER A 315 -4.88 -4.44 2.81
CA SER A 315 -3.43 -4.66 2.69
C SER A 315 -2.76 -3.56 1.87
N LEU A 316 -3.38 -3.10 0.77
CA LEU A 316 -2.86 -2.00 -0.04
C LEU A 316 -2.93 -0.66 0.71
N LYS A 317 -4.00 -0.42 1.49
CA LYS A 317 -4.06 0.77 2.36
C LYS A 317 -2.99 0.73 3.47
N ALA A 318 -2.77 -0.44 4.07
CA ALA A 318 -1.70 -0.63 5.05
C ALA A 318 -0.31 -0.39 4.41
N MET A 319 -0.09 -0.87 3.19
CA MET A 319 1.14 -0.63 2.42
C MET A 319 1.36 0.85 2.14
N ALA A 320 0.34 1.57 1.68
CA ALA A 320 0.43 3.02 1.44
C ALA A 320 0.86 3.77 2.71
N LYS A 321 0.27 3.42 3.86
CA LYS A 321 0.62 4.01 5.17
C LYS A 321 2.03 3.64 5.62
N GLU A 322 2.41 2.38 5.48
CA GLU A 322 3.73 1.90 5.90
C GLU A 322 4.86 2.52 5.08
N LEU A 323 4.67 2.53 3.76
CA LEU A 323 5.65 3.11 2.84
C LEU A 323 5.57 4.64 2.81
N SER A 324 4.53 5.27 3.38
CA SER A 324 4.28 6.73 3.26
C SER A 324 4.33 7.19 1.80
N VAL A 325 3.71 6.43 0.89
CA VAL A 325 3.64 6.70 -0.56
C VAL A 325 2.21 6.52 -1.04
N PRO A 326 1.73 7.31 -2.02
CA PRO A 326 0.45 7.04 -2.67
C PRO A 326 0.49 5.70 -3.42
N VAL A 327 -0.62 4.98 -3.36
CA VAL A 327 -0.84 3.72 -4.07
C VAL A 327 -2.03 3.89 -4.99
N ILE A 328 -1.83 3.75 -6.30
CA ILE A 328 -2.91 3.70 -7.29
C ILE A 328 -3.24 2.24 -7.55
N ALA A 329 -4.43 1.81 -7.17
CA ALA A 329 -4.94 0.48 -7.42
C ALA A 329 -6.00 0.54 -8.53
N LEU A 330 -5.78 -0.20 -9.60
CA LEU A 330 -6.70 -0.26 -10.72
C LEU A 330 -7.79 -1.29 -10.47
N SER A 331 -9.02 -0.97 -10.85
CA SER A 331 -10.18 -1.85 -10.67
C SER A 331 -11.06 -1.87 -11.92
N GLN A 332 -11.65 -3.03 -12.20
CA GLN A 332 -12.61 -3.15 -13.29
C GLN A 332 -14.03 -2.99 -12.75
N LEU A 333 -14.83 -2.17 -13.43
CA LEU A 333 -16.24 -1.97 -13.09
C LEU A 333 -17.14 -3.11 -13.59
N ASN A 334 -18.25 -3.31 -12.90
CA ASN A 334 -19.25 -4.29 -13.26
C ASN A 334 -19.89 -3.97 -14.65
N ARG A 335 -20.31 -5.02 -15.36
CA ARG A 335 -21.00 -4.90 -16.64
C ARG A 335 -22.40 -4.28 -16.52
N GLY A 336 -23.01 -4.31 -15.35
CA GLY A 336 -24.37 -3.78 -15.11
C GLY A 336 -24.54 -2.31 -15.48
N LEU A 337 -23.46 -1.51 -15.41
CA LEU A 337 -23.54 -0.10 -15.81
C LEU A 337 -23.89 0.08 -17.29
N GLU A 338 -23.57 -0.90 -18.18
CA GLU A 338 -23.83 -0.81 -19.63
C GLU A 338 -25.32 -0.90 -19.97
N SER A 339 -26.13 -1.42 -19.05
CA SER A 339 -27.60 -1.49 -19.18
C SER A 339 -28.35 -0.22 -18.80
N ARG A 340 -27.66 0.74 -18.16
CA ARG A 340 -28.25 2.02 -17.73
C ARG A 340 -28.34 3.00 -18.89
N THR A 341 -29.29 3.94 -18.81
CA THR A 341 -29.42 5.06 -19.77
C THR A 341 -28.21 5.98 -19.65
N ASP A 342 -27.88 6.43 -18.44
CA ASP A 342 -26.61 7.12 -18.14
C ASP A 342 -25.54 6.09 -17.74
N LYS A 343 -24.51 5.99 -18.58
CA LYS A 343 -23.41 5.04 -18.42
C LYS A 343 -22.22 5.63 -17.67
N ARG A 344 -22.38 6.81 -17.05
CA ARG A 344 -21.37 7.33 -16.13
C ARG A 344 -21.29 6.43 -14.92
N PRO A 345 -20.06 5.99 -14.55
CA PRO A 345 -19.88 5.13 -13.37
C PRO A 345 -20.31 5.82 -12.07
N VAL A 346 -20.85 5.02 -11.17
CA VAL A 346 -21.19 5.40 -9.80
C VAL A 346 -20.60 4.40 -8.80
N MET A 347 -20.56 4.75 -7.54
CA MET A 347 -19.92 3.93 -6.48
C MET A 347 -20.44 2.47 -6.44
N SER A 348 -21.74 2.25 -6.68
CA SER A 348 -22.33 0.91 -6.70
C SER A 348 -21.82 0.01 -7.85
N ASP A 349 -21.13 0.58 -8.85
CA ASP A 349 -20.54 -0.19 -9.94
C ASP A 349 -19.20 -0.85 -9.58
N LEU A 350 -18.61 -0.46 -8.44
CA LEU A 350 -17.49 -1.14 -7.79
C LEU A 350 -17.95 -2.43 -7.09
N ARG A 351 -18.67 -3.31 -7.76
CA ARG A 351 -19.33 -4.49 -7.21
C ARG A 351 -18.34 -5.43 -6.49
N GLU A 352 -18.81 -6.09 -5.42
CA GLU A 352 -18.07 -7.01 -4.53
C GLU A 352 -17.07 -6.33 -3.59
N SER A 353 -17.11 -5.00 -3.47
CA SER A 353 -16.06 -4.23 -2.83
C SER A 353 -16.55 -3.07 -1.97
N GLY A 354 -17.58 -3.26 -1.15
CA GLY A 354 -17.91 -2.30 -0.09
C GLY A 354 -16.70 -1.95 0.78
N ALA A 355 -15.73 -2.87 0.89
CA ALA A 355 -14.46 -2.62 1.54
C ALA A 355 -13.56 -1.65 0.78
N ILE A 356 -13.47 -1.74 -0.56
CA ILE A 356 -12.72 -0.77 -1.36
C ILE A 356 -13.27 0.64 -1.14
N GLU A 357 -14.60 0.75 -1.11
CA GLU A 357 -15.25 2.04 -0.84
C GLU A 357 -14.85 2.59 0.55
N GLN A 358 -14.74 1.74 1.57
CA GLN A 358 -14.35 2.17 2.92
C GLN A 358 -12.86 2.50 3.03
N ASP A 359 -11.99 1.68 2.45
CA ASP A 359 -10.53 1.77 2.61
C ASP A 359 -9.90 2.86 1.74
N ALA A 360 -10.42 3.10 0.53
CA ALA A 360 -9.88 4.08 -0.39
C ALA A 360 -10.06 5.52 0.12
N ASP A 361 -9.03 6.33 -0.04
CA ASP A 361 -9.08 7.77 0.26
C ASP A 361 -9.65 8.55 -0.92
N ILE A 362 -9.31 8.14 -2.14
CA ILE A 362 -9.82 8.70 -3.39
C ILE A 362 -10.34 7.58 -4.28
N ILE A 363 -11.51 7.77 -4.88
CA ILE A 363 -12.07 6.88 -5.90
C ILE A 363 -12.33 7.67 -7.17
N LEU A 364 -11.72 7.21 -8.25
CA LEU A 364 -11.74 7.82 -9.56
C LEU A 364 -12.41 6.88 -10.55
N PHE A 365 -13.31 7.44 -11.36
CA PHE A 365 -13.87 6.74 -12.50
C PHE A 365 -13.47 7.42 -13.81
N ILE A 366 -13.29 6.63 -14.86
CA ILE A 366 -13.09 7.14 -16.21
C ILE A 366 -14.33 6.85 -17.03
N TYR A 367 -14.85 7.90 -17.67
CA TYR A 367 -15.94 7.82 -18.62
C TYR A 367 -15.55 8.51 -19.92
N ARG A 368 -15.91 7.92 -21.06
CA ARG A 368 -15.73 8.50 -22.38
C ARG A 368 -17.03 8.33 -23.16
N ASP A 369 -17.67 9.46 -23.45
CA ASP A 369 -18.97 9.46 -24.12
C ASP A 369 -18.88 8.88 -25.53
N GLU A 370 -17.83 9.19 -26.29
CA GLU A 370 -17.60 8.67 -27.66
C GLU A 370 -17.53 7.14 -27.75
N TYR A 371 -17.20 6.45 -26.64
CA TYR A 371 -17.15 4.99 -26.61
C TYR A 371 -18.55 4.36 -26.71
N TYR A 372 -19.53 5.01 -26.09
CA TYR A 372 -20.91 4.56 -26.07
C TYR A 372 -21.76 5.20 -27.17
N HIS A 373 -21.45 6.45 -27.54
CA HIS A 373 -22.21 7.25 -28.52
C HIS A 373 -21.25 7.73 -29.61
N LYS A 374 -21.33 7.09 -30.81
CA LYS A 374 -20.46 7.42 -31.95
C LYS A 374 -20.66 8.86 -32.49
N ASP A 375 -21.85 9.41 -32.26
CA ASP A 375 -22.23 10.77 -32.66
C ASP A 375 -22.04 11.80 -31.53
N SER A 376 -21.29 11.44 -30.49
CA SER A 376 -20.98 12.35 -29.38
C SER A 376 -20.29 13.62 -29.84
N THR A 377 -20.69 14.73 -29.26
CA THR A 377 -20.01 16.04 -29.41
C THR A 377 -18.68 16.10 -28.67
N ASP A 378 -18.52 15.24 -27.68
CA ASP A 378 -17.34 15.18 -26.79
C ASP A 378 -16.28 14.18 -27.31
N LYS A 379 -16.03 14.16 -28.63
CA LYS A 379 -15.02 13.28 -29.24
C LYS A 379 -13.61 13.60 -28.71
N GLY A 380 -12.88 12.55 -28.35
CA GLY A 380 -11.54 12.66 -27.79
C GLY A 380 -11.51 13.27 -26.38
N LEU A 381 -12.65 13.42 -25.71
CA LEU A 381 -12.73 13.83 -24.31
C LEU A 381 -12.95 12.63 -23.39
N ALA A 382 -12.34 12.72 -22.23
CA ALA A 382 -12.54 11.77 -21.14
C ALA A 382 -12.89 12.54 -19.86
N GLU A 383 -13.87 12.04 -19.13
CA GLU A 383 -14.23 12.52 -17.81
C GLU A 383 -13.51 11.65 -16.77
N VAL A 384 -12.70 12.28 -15.90
CA VAL A 384 -12.17 11.67 -14.70
C VAL A 384 -13.04 12.14 -13.53
N ILE A 385 -13.90 11.25 -13.06
CA ILE A 385 -14.90 11.54 -12.04
C ILE A 385 -14.31 11.19 -10.67
N ILE A 386 -14.07 12.19 -9.81
CA ILE A 386 -13.69 12.02 -8.42
C ILE A 386 -14.96 11.75 -7.62
N SER A 387 -15.29 10.49 -7.45
CA SER A 387 -16.55 10.07 -6.80
C SER A 387 -16.44 10.00 -5.27
N LYS A 388 -15.23 9.82 -4.77
CA LYS A 388 -14.89 9.90 -3.34
C LYS A 388 -13.57 10.64 -3.18
N HIS A 389 -13.52 11.55 -2.22
CA HIS A 389 -12.30 12.18 -1.74
C HIS A 389 -12.43 12.43 -0.23
N ARG A 390 -11.62 11.69 0.57
CA ARG A 390 -11.74 11.73 2.04
C ARG A 390 -11.41 13.10 2.62
N ASN A 391 -10.43 13.79 2.03
CA ASN A 391 -9.88 15.05 2.53
C ASN A 391 -10.13 16.24 1.58
N GLY A 392 -11.01 16.12 0.59
CA GLY A 392 -11.27 17.16 -0.39
C GLY A 392 -12.63 17.04 -1.08
N ALA A 393 -12.82 17.86 -2.09
CA ALA A 393 -14.06 17.91 -2.85
C ALA A 393 -14.15 16.76 -3.88
N THR A 394 -15.36 16.31 -4.17
CA THR A 394 -15.69 15.48 -5.32
C THR A 394 -15.99 16.37 -6.54
N GLY A 395 -15.86 15.81 -7.73
CA GLY A 395 -16.11 16.56 -8.97
C GLY A 395 -15.67 15.79 -10.21
N THR A 396 -15.66 16.46 -11.34
CA THR A 396 -15.26 15.86 -12.61
C THR A 396 -14.23 16.72 -13.31
N VAL A 397 -13.11 16.11 -13.68
CA VAL A 397 -12.04 16.72 -14.47
C VAL A 397 -12.17 16.20 -15.90
N LYS A 398 -12.15 17.10 -16.89
CA LYS A 398 -12.13 16.72 -18.30
C LYS A 398 -10.71 16.72 -18.81
N LEU A 399 -10.32 15.64 -19.48
CA LEU A 399 -9.02 15.47 -20.12
C LEU A 399 -9.18 15.17 -21.61
N LYS A 400 -8.19 15.52 -22.41
CA LYS A 400 -8.11 15.09 -23.80
C LYS A 400 -7.50 13.68 -23.86
N PHE A 401 -8.14 12.78 -24.60
CA PHE A 401 -7.67 11.42 -24.80
C PHE A 401 -7.21 11.21 -26.24
N PHE A 402 -5.95 10.79 -26.39
CA PHE A 402 -5.35 10.40 -27.67
C PHE A 402 -5.10 8.90 -27.65
N GLY A 403 -6.10 8.13 -28.11
CA GLY A 403 -6.03 6.67 -28.11
C GLY A 403 -4.87 6.13 -28.95
N GLU A 404 -4.55 6.80 -30.05
CA GLU A 404 -3.44 6.45 -30.93
C GLU A 404 -2.07 6.55 -30.26
N TYR A 405 -1.89 7.48 -29.29
CA TYR A 405 -0.65 7.67 -28.54
C TYR A 405 -0.71 7.08 -27.13
N THR A 406 -1.77 6.38 -26.78
CA THR A 406 -2.02 5.91 -25.40
C THR A 406 -1.77 6.99 -24.36
N ARG A 407 -2.40 8.19 -24.57
CA ARG A 407 -2.09 9.37 -23.79
C ARG A 407 -3.34 10.16 -23.41
N PHE A 408 -3.35 10.66 -22.18
CA PHE A 408 -4.21 11.75 -21.72
C PHE A 408 -3.40 13.03 -21.64
N ASP A 409 -3.98 14.16 -22.04
CA ASP A 409 -3.41 15.50 -21.88
C ASP A 409 -4.43 16.43 -21.21
N ASN A 410 -3.95 17.52 -20.61
CA ASN A 410 -4.80 18.59 -20.11
C ASN A 410 -5.59 19.22 -21.27
N LEU A 411 -6.81 19.67 -20.99
CA LEU A 411 -7.50 20.55 -21.92
C LEU A 411 -6.79 21.91 -21.95
N ALA A 412 -6.67 22.49 -23.12
CA ALA A 412 -6.25 23.88 -23.23
C ALA A 412 -7.26 24.73 -22.45
N ARG A 413 -6.81 25.41 -21.40
CA ARG A 413 -7.61 26.47 -20.80
C ARG A 413 -7.73 27.55 -21.87
N ASP A 414 -8.92 27.72 -22.47
CA ASP A 414 -9.16 28.86 -23.30
C ASP A 414 -8.76 30.08 -22.48
N ALA A 415 -7.87 30.91 -23.05
CA ALA A 415 -7.57 32.21 -22.51
C ALA A 415 -8.85 33.07 -22.70
N VAL A 416 -9.85 32.78 -21.83
CA VAL A 416 -11.04 33.66 -21.72
C VAL A 416 -10.55 34.96 -21.18
N GLY A 417 -10.59 35.90 -22.05
CA GLY A 417 -10.06 37.25 -21.96
C GLY A 417 -10.25 37.89 -20.60
N SER A 418 -9.15 38.42 -20.14
CA SER A 418 -9.15 39.69 -19.40
C SER A 418 -9.72 40.79 -20.26
N PHE A 419 -11.05 40.88 -20.30
CA PHE A 419 -11.80 42.09 -20.68
C PHE A 419 -12.95 42.20 -19.68
N GLU A 420 -12.70 42.86 -18.57
CA GLU A 420 -13.42 44.00 -18.00
C GLU A 420 -12.76 44.37 -16.66
#